data_51b0b3fb6aec4d9d7a67b8337ad464d2
#
_entry.id   51b0b3fb6aec4d9d7a67b8337ad464d2
#
_cell.length_a   1.000
_cell.length_b   1.000
_cell.length_c   1.000
_cell.angle_alpha   90.00
_cell.angle_beta   90.00
_cell.angle_gamma   90.00
#
_symmetry.space_group_name_H-M   'P 1'
#
loop_
_entity.id
_entity.type
_entity.pdbx_description
1 polymer ?
#
loop_
_entity_poly.entity_id
_entity_poly.type
_entity_poly.pdbx_seq_one_letter_code
_entity_poly.pdbx_strand_id
1 'polypeptide(L)' 'MKKLVILGGGESGCGAAVLAKDKGMDVFVSDFGSIAPRYREMLEAEGIPYDKGSR' A
#
# COMPACT_ATOMS: atom_id res chain seq x y z
N MET A 1 15.36 -3.12 -10.09
CA MET A 1 14.39 -2.44 -9.24
C MET A 1 13.83 -3.39 -8.21
N LYS A 2 13.74 -2.97 -6.97
CA LYS A 2 13.28 -3.83 -5.90
C LYS A 2 11.78 -3.79 -5.78
N LYS A 3 11.20 -4.92 -5.44
CA LYS A 3 9.78 -5.03 -5.17
C LYS A 3 9.55 -5.25 -3.69
N LEU A 4 8.51 -4.63 -3.18
CA LEU A 4 8.13 -4.80 -1.79
C LEU A 4 6.64 -5.05 -1.71
N VAL A 5 6.26 -6.14 -1.04
CA VAL A 5 4.85 -6.42 -0.79
C VAL A 5 4.60 -6.17 0.68
N ILE A 6 3.64 -5.31 0.97
CA ILE A 6 3.28 -4.98 2.33
C ILE A 6 1.98 -5.69 2.68
N LEU A 7 2.01 -6.45 3.76
CA LEU A 7 0.83 -7.17 4.21
C LEU A 7 0.16 -6.36 5.30
N GLY A 8 -0.98 -5.82 4.97
CA GLY A 8 -1.72 -4.98 5.88
C GLY A 8 -1.72 -3.54 5.43
N GLY A 9 -2.91 -3.01 5.16
CA GLY A 9 -3.07 -1.65 4.63
C GLY A 9 -3.52 -0.64 5.66
N GLY A 10 -3.17 -0.86 6.93
CA GLY A 10 -3.48 0.11 7.97
C GLY A 10 -2.45 1.21 8.01
N GLU A 11 -2.46 1.94 9.11
CA GLU A 11 -1.59 3.11 9.24
C GLU A 11 -0.11 2.77 9.03
N SER A 12 0.36 1.71 9.68
CA SER A 12 1.76 1.32 9.56
C SER A 12 2.09 0.85 8.15
N GLY A 13 1.20 0.06 7.57
CA GLY A 13 1.43 -0.46 6.23
C GLY A 13 1.46 0.64 5.19
N CYS A 14 0.54 1.57 5.28
CA CYS A 14 0.51 2.71 4.37
C CYS A 14 1.75 3.57 4.51
N GLY A 15 2.17 3.82 5.73
CA GLY A 15 3.37 4.62 5.96
C GLY A 15 4.60 3.96 5.35
N ALA A 16 4.72 2.66 5.55
CA ALA A 16 5.85 1.93 4.98
C ALA A 16 5.80 1.93 3.46
N ALA A 17 4.59 1.83 2.89
CA ALA A 17 4.44 1.83 1.45
C ALA A 17 4.87 3.16 0.85
N VAL A 18 4.45 4.25 1.44
CA VAL A 18 4.79 5.58 0.93
C VAL A 18 6.30 5.79 1.03
N LEU A 19 6.88 5.40 2.15
CA LEU A 19 8.32 5.56 2.32
C LEU A 19 9.09 4.75 1.30
N ALA A 20 8.68 3.52 1.07
CA ALA A 20 9.36 2.67 0.09
C ALA A 20 9.21 3.23 -1.32
N LYS A 21 8.02 3.75 -1.64
CA LYS A 21 7.79 4.34 -2.95
C LYS A 21 8.70 5.54 -3.16
N ASP A 22 8.86 6.35 -2.13
CA ASP A 22 9.75 7.51 -2.20
C ASP A 22 11.18 7.10 -2.49
N LYS A 23 11.56 5.90 -2.08
CA LYS A 23 12.92 5.41 -2.31
C LYS A 23 13.06 4.72 -3.67
N GLY A 24 12.03 4.78 -4.49
CA GLY A 24 12.10 4.22 -5.82
C GLY A 24 11.80 2.75 -5.91
N MET A 25 11.21 2.18 -4.87
CA MET A 25 10.86 0.77 -4.89
C MET A 25 9.50 0.55 -5.54
N ASP A 26 9.32 -0.65 -6.07
CA ASP A 26 8.05 -1.07 -6.64
C ASP A 26 7.25 -1.69 -5.49
N VAL A 27 6.16 -1.06 -5.11
CA VAL A 27 5.43 -1.42 -3.89
C VAL A 27 4.03 -1.90 -4.22
N PHE A 28 3.60 -2.94 -3.53
CA PHE A 28 2.22 -3.43 -3.60
C PHE A 28 1.72 -3.66 -2.19
N VAL A 29 0.50 -3.24 -1.91
CA VAL A 29 -0.10 -3.41 -0.58
C VAL A 29 -1.22 -4.44 -0.67
N SER A 30 -1.17 -5.44 0.18
CA SER A 30 -2.18 -6.49 0.24
C SER A 30 -2.80 -6.51 1.63
N ASP A 31 -4.11 -6.67 1.70
CA ASP A 31 -4.81 -6.71 2.99
C ASP A 31 -5.93 -7.72 2.89
N PHE A 32 -6.12 -8.50 3.95
CA PHE A 32 -7.18 -9.50 3.99
C PHE A 32 -8.55 -8.88 4.17
N GLY A 33 -8.61 -7.73 4.83
CA GLY A 33 -9.87 -7.04 5.02
C GLY A 33 -10.00 -5.91 4.05
N SER A 34 -10.74 -4.89 4.45
CA SER A 34 -10.87 -3.70 3.62
C SER A 34 -9.89 -2.66 4.11
N ILE A 35 -9.23 -2.03 3.19
CA ILE A 35 -8.36 -0.91 3.51
C ILE A 35 -9.25 0.31 3.72
N ALA A 36 -9.08 1.02 4.83
CA ALA A 36 -9.89 2.18 5.14
C ALA A 36 -9.78 3.22 4.02
N PRO A 37 -10.87 3.94 3.73
CA PRO A 37 -10.85 4.88 2.60
C PRO A 37 -9.73 5.89 2.65
N ARG A 38 -9.37 6.40 3.82
CA ARG A 38 -8.31 7.40 3.91
C ARG A 38 -6.96 6.80 3.49
N TYR A 39 -6.74 5.51 3.78
CA TYR A 39 -5.50 4.87 3.38
C TYR A 39 -5.51 4.51 1.91
N ARG A 40 -6.68 4.13 1.38
CA ARG A 40 -6.80 3.89 -0.05
C ARG A 40 -6.48 5.17 -0.83
N GLU A 41 -6.99 6.29 -0.36
CA GLU A 41 -6.74 7.56 -1.02
C GLU A 41 -5.26 7.91 -1.00
N MET A 42 -4.60 7.63 0.11
CA MET A 42 -3.16 7.84 0.19
C MET A 42 -2.41 7.00 -0.83
N LEU A 43 -2.76 5.73 -0.91
CA LEU A 43 -2.09 4.83 -1.83
C LEU A 43 -2.33 5.25 -3.28
N GLU A 44 -3.55 5.63 -3.59
CA GLU A 44 -3.89 6.06 -4.94
C GLU A 44 -3.17 7.35 -5.31
N ALA A 45 -3.07 8.27 -4.37
CA ALA A 45 -2.37 9.53 -4.62
C ALA A 45 -0.89 9.28 -4.90
N GLU A 46 -0.31 8.25 -4.29
CA GLU A 46 1.09 7.92 -4.49
C GLU A 46 1.30 6.96 -5.67
N GLY A 47 0.24 6.53 -6.28
CA GLY A 47 0.35 5.58 -7.40
C GLY A 47 0.74 4.19 -6.96
N ILE A 48 0.39 3.79 -5.75
CA ILE A 48 0.75 2.48 -5.22
C ILE A 48 -0.41 1.52 -5.43
N PRO A 49 -0.22 0.42 -6.15
CA PRO A 49 -1.30 -0.55 -6.32
C PRO A 49 -1.58 -1.30 -5.03
N TYR A 50 -2.80 -1.69 -4.84
CA TYR A 50 -3.19 -2.42 -3.66
C TYR A 50 -4.32 -3.39 -3.99
N ASP A 51 -4.43 -4.42 -3.13
CA ASP A 51 -5.48 -5.41 -3.23
C ASP A 51 -6.69 -4.86 -2.50
N LYS A 52 -7.84 -4.91 -3.13
CA LYS A 52 -9.05 -4.32 -2.57
C LYS A 52 -9.81 -5.25 -1.65
N GLY A 53 -9.16 -6.22 -1.10
CA GLY A 53 -9.82 -7.11 -0.19
C GLY A 53 -10.78 -8.00 -0.91
N SER A 54 -10.29 -8.74 -1.81
CA SER A 54 -11.13 -9.58 -2.59
C SER A 54 -11.64 -10.71 -1.79
N ARG A 55 -12.43 -10.86 -1.41
CA ARG A 55 -12.92 -11.89 -0.83
C ARG A 55 -13.79 -11.71 -0.38
#